data_67055463cd3e29662875856b536d385f
#
_entry.id   67055463cd3e29662875856b536d385f
#
_cell.length_a   1.000
_cell.length_b   1.000
_cell.length_c   1.000
_cell.angle_alpha   90.00
_cell.angle_beta   90.00
_cell.angle_gamma   90.00
#
_symmetry.space_group_name_H-M   'P 1'
#
loop_
_entity.id
_entity.type
_entity.pdbx_description
1 polymer ?
#
loop_
_entity_poly.entity_id
_entity_poly.type
_entity_poly.pdbx_seq_one_letter_code
_entity_poly.pdbx_strand_id
1 'polypeptide(L)' 'MKAKELRALTAEELNGKLAQLKEELFNLRFQHAINQLDNPHKITDVKRDIARIMTVLCEKNA' A
#
# COMPACT_ATOMS: atom_id res chain seq x y z
N MET A 1 -5.77 -2.67 -5.70
CA MET A 1 -6.98 -2.04 -5.12
C MET A 1 -7.52 -0.97 -6.03
N LYS A 2 -8.84 -0.89 -6.14
CA LYS A 2 -9.47 0.14 -6.95
C LYS A 2 -9.76 1.37 -6.09
N ALA A 3 -9.58 2.56 -6.66
CA ALA A 3 -9.83 3.81 -5.93
C ALA A 3 -11.26 3.89 -5.40
N LYS A 4 -12.22 3.36 -6.16
CA LYS A 4 -13.62 3.34 -5.75
C LYS A 4 -13.83 2.56 -4.45
N GLU A 5 -13.15 1.42 -4.29
CA GLU A 5 -13.22 0.62 -3.07
C GLU A 5 -12.60 1.37 -1.90
N LEU A 6 -11.48 2.04 -2.13
CA LEU A 6 -10.80 2.81 -1.10
C LEU A 6 -11.65 3.99 -0.61
N ARG A 7 -12.38 4.63 -1.52
CA ARG A 7 -13.25 5.76 -1.16
C ARG A 7 -14.43 5.34 -0.29
N ALA A 8 -14.82 4.08 -0.34
CA ALA A 8 -15.90 3.55 0.49
C ALA A 8 -15.44 3.28 1.93
N LEU A 9 -14.14 3.27 2.19
CA LEU A 9 -13.60 2.98 3.51
C LEU A 9 -13.48 4.26 4.35
N THR A 10 -13.53 4.09 5.69
CA THR A 10 -13.29 5.22 6.60
C THR A 10 -11.80 5.56 6.64
N ALA A 11 -11.49 6.76 7.16
CA ALA A 11 -10.09 7.17 7.32
C ALA A 11 -9.31 6.21 8.21
N GLU A 12 -9.94 5.70 9.28
CA GLU A 12 -9.30 4.73 10.17
C GLU A 12 -8.98 3.42 9.45
N GLU A 13 -9.92 2.93 8.64
CA GLU A 13 -9.70 1.72 7.85
C GLU A 13 -8.58 1.91 6.84
N LEU A 14 -8.53 3.08 6.20
CA LEU A 14 -7.48 3.40 5.26
C LEU A 14 -6.11 3.48 5.93
N ASN A 15 -6.04 4.09 7.12
CA ASN A 15 -4.80 4.15 7.89
C ASN A 15 -4.33 2.75 8.29
N GLY A 16 -5.25 1.86 8.67
CA GLY A 16 -4.93 0.47 8.98
C GLY A 16 -4.35 -0.27 7.79
N LYS A 17 -4.97 -0.11 6.61
CA LYS A 17 -4.45 -0.71 5.38
C LYS A 17 -3.10 -0.15 5.00
N LEU A 18 -2.92 1.16 5.18
CA LEU A 18 -1.65 1.83 4.88
C LEU A 18 -0.52 1.25 5.74
N ALA A 19 -0.77 1.07 7.03
CA ALA A 19 0.22 0.48 7.94
C ALA A 19 0.59 -0.94 7.51
N GLN A 20 -0.40 -1.76 7.16
CA GLN A 20 -0.17 -3.12 6.68
C GLN A 20 0.64 -3.14 5.39
N LEU A 21 0.32 -2.26 4.46
CA LEU A 21 1.03 -2.20 3.18
C LEU A 21 2.47 -1.71 3.35
N LYS A 22 2.70 -0.77 4.27
CA LYS A 22 4.07 -0.32 4.57
C LYS A 22 4.92 -1.45 5.14
N GLU A 23 4.34 -2.24 6.05
CA GLU A 23 5.02 -3.40 6.61
C GLU A 23 5.33 -4.44 5.53
N GLU A 24 4.34 -4.72 4.67
CA GLU A 24 4.51 -5.63 3.55
C GLU A 24 5.60 -5.15 2.60
N LEU A 25 5.63 -3.85 2.29
CA LEU A 25 6.65 -3.27 1.45
C LEU A 25 8.04 -3.45 2.06
N PHE A 26 8.16 -3.23 3.35
CA PHE A 26 9.43 -3.42 4.06
C PHE A 26 9.91 -4.87 3.92
N ASN A 27 9.02 -5.83 4.15
CA ASN A 27 9.34 -7.24 4.02
C ASN A 27 9.75 -7.61 2.59
N LEU A 28 9.03 -7.09 1.60
CA LEU A 28 9.35 -7.35 0.20
C LEU A 28 10.72 -6.78 -0.19
N ARG A 29 11.05 -5.58 0.28
CA ARG A 29 12.35 -4.98 0.05
C ARG A 29 13.46 -5.78 0.69
N PHE A 30 13.22 -6.30 1.89
CA PHE A 30 14.18 -7.16 2.57
C PHE A 30 14.43 -8.44 1.77
N GLN A 31 13.35 -9.09 1.31
CA GLN A 31 13.46 -10.30 0.49
C GLN A 31 14.22 -10.02 -0.81
N HIS A 32 13.97 -8.89 -1.43
CA HIS A 32 14.67 -8.50 -2.64
C HIS A 32 16.17 -8.30 -2.38
N ALA A 33 16.52 -7.69 -1.25
CA ALA A 33 17.91 -7.43 -0.90
C ALA A 33 18.71 -8.72 -0.68
N ILE A 34 18.06 -9.79 -0.22
CA ILE A 34 18.72 -11.08 0.01
C ILE A 34 18.45 -12.08 -1.13
N ASN A 35 17.96 -11.57 -2.27
CA ASN A 35 17.69 -12.37 -3.48
C ASN A 35 16.70 -13.52 -3.29
N GLN A 36 15.75 -13.37 -2.36
CA GLN A 36 14.70 -14.37 -2.14
C GLN A 36 13.34 -13.96 -2.70
N LEU A 37 13.28 -12.84 -3.39
CA LEU A 37 12.04 -12.36 -3.99
C LEU A 37 11.95 -12.85 -5.43
N ASP A 38 10.95 -13.69 -5.69
CA ASP A 38 10.75 -14.27 -7.03
C ASP A 38 10.17 -13.26 -8.02
N ASN A 39 9.37 -12.31 -7.53
CA ASN A 39 8.68 -11.36 -8.41
C ASN A 39 8.83 -9.93 -7.88
N PRO A 40 9.76 -9.13 -8.44
CA PRO A 40 9.96 -7.76 -8.01
C PRO A 40 8.76 -6.83 -8.31
N HIS A 41 7.84 -7.25 -9.17
CA HIS A 41 6.64 -6.47 -9.45
C HIS A 41 5.74 -6.29 -8.23
N LYS A 42 5.83 -7.20 -7.26
CA LYS A 42 5.07 -7.06 -6.01
C LYS A 42 5.42 -5.78 -5.27
N ILE A 43 6.67 -5.37 -5.29
CA ILE A 43 7.12 -4.13 -4.67
C ILE A 43 6.43 -2.93 -5.34
N THR A 44 6.40 -2.92 -6.66
CA THR A 44 5.75 -1.86 -7.43
C THR A 44 4.25 -1.81 -7.13
N ASP A 45 3.59 -2.97 -7.09
CA ASP A 45 2.16 -3.06 -6.82
C ASP A 45 1.82 -2.53 -5.43
N VAL A 46 2.60 -2.90 -4.42
CA VAL A 46 2.39 -2.42 -3.05
C VAL A 46 2.61 -0.91 -2.96
N LYS A 47 3.63 -0.39 -3.63
CA LYS A 47 3.88 1.06 -3.68
C LYS A 47 2.70 1.81 -4.30
N ARG A 48 2.12 1.28 -5.37
CA ARG A 48 0.94 1.87 -6.02
C ARG A 48 -0.25 1.89 -5.10
N ASP A 49 -0.48 0.79 -4.39
CA ASP A 49 -1.58 0.71 -3.43
C ASP A 49 -1.41 1.72 -2.30
N ILE A 50 -0.20 1.86 -1.79
CA ILE A 50 0.11 2.86 -0.76
C ILE A 50 -0.19 4.26 -1.30
N ALA A 51 0.24 4.57 -2.52
CA ALA A 51 0.00 5.88 -3.13
C ALA A 51 -1.49 6.16 -3.29
N ARG A 52 -2.26 5.16 -3.71
CA ARG A 52 -3.72 5.29 -3.86
C ARG A 52 -4.39 5.58 -2.52
N ILE A 53 -4.01 4.85 -1.47
CA ILE A 53 -4.56 5.07 -0.14
C ILE A 53 -4.23 6.47 0.36
N MET A 54 -3.01 6.92 0.18
CA MET A 54 -2.59 8.27 0.57
C MET A 54 -3.38 9.33 -0.18
N THR A 55 -3.63 9.12 -1.46
CA THR A 55 -4.43 10.06 -2.28
C THR A 55 -5.86 10.13 -1.76
N VAL A 56 -6.48 9.00 -1.48
CA VAL A 56 -7.85 8.96 -0.97
C VAL A 56 -7.93 9.60 0.42
N LEU A 57 -6.95 9.34 1.28
CA LEU A 57 -6.88 9.98 2.60
C LEU A 57 -6.77 11.51 2.46
N CYS A 58 -5.97 11.98 1.51
CA CYS A 58 -5.83 13.40 1.24
C CYS A 58 -7.17 14.00 0.79
N GLU A 59 -7.91 13.29 -0.08
CA GLU A 59 -9.25 13.72 -0.51
C GLU A 59 -10.22 13.83 0.66
N LYS A 60 -10.18 12.84 1.58
CA LYS A 60 -11.09 12.83 2.73
C LYS A 60 -10.75 13.90 3.76
N ASN A 61 -9.50 14.31 3.83
CA ASN A 61 -9.04 15.32 4.78
C ASN A 61 -9.07 16.74 4.20
N ALA A 62 -9.39 16.87 2.93
CA ALA A 62 -9.44 18.16 2.26
C ALA A 62 -10.77 18.90 2.52
#